data_b4f337347d75fa7f5b0b5af19929ef71
#
_entry.id   b4f337347d75fa7f5b0b5af19929ef71
#
_cell.length_a   1.000
_cell.length_b   1.000
_cell.length_c   1.000
_cell.angle_alpha   90.00
_cell.angle_beta   90.00
_cell.angle_gamma   90.00
#
_symmetry.space_group_name_H-M   'P 1'
#
loop_
_entity.id
_entity.type
_entity.pdbx_description
1 polymer ?
#
loop_
_entity_poly.entity_id
_entity_poly.type
_entity_poly.pdbx_seq_one_letter_code
_entity_poly.pdbx_strand_id
1 'polypeptide(L)'
;MKKYDIKTTDKETLRKWFYLMTLGRAIDEKAPSYLLQSLGWSYHAPYAGHDGIQLAMGQVFDKDTDFLFPYYRDMLTVLSAGMTAEEIILNGISKATDLTSGGRHMSNHFSKMEWHIENVSSATATHDLHAAGVARAMVYYGQKGVAITSHGESAASEGYVYEAINGASNERLPVIFVFQDNGYGISVPKKDQTANRKVADNFSGFKNLRIIHCNGKDVFDSMNAMTEA
;
A
#
# COMPACT_ATOMS: atom_id res chain seq x y z
N MET A 1 -16.13 -13.72 -10.85
CA MET A 1 -15.78 -12.47 -10.13
C MET A 1 -16.51 -11.29 -10.74
N LYS A 2 -16.95 -10.32 -9.93
CA LYS A 2 -17.54 -9.06 -10.42
C LYS A 2 -16.45 -8.28 -11.14
N LYS A 3 -16.73 -7.88 -12.40
CA LYS A 3 -15.80 -7.03 -13.17
C LYS A 3 -16.22 -5.58 -13.03
N TYR A 4 -15.29 -4.73 -12.62
CA TYR A 4 -15.51 -3.30 -12.49
C TYR A 4 -15.29 -2.58 -13.82
N ASP A 5 -16.21 -1.73 -14.22
CA ASP A 5 -16.08 -0.75 -15.30
C ASP A 5 -17.05 0.41 -15.06
N ILE A 6 -16.95 1.48 -15.86
CA ILE A 6 -17.77 2.69 -15.71
C ILE A 6 -19.28 2.44 -15.90
N LYS A 7 -19.67 1.39 -16.62
CA LYS A 7 -21.06 1.07 -16.92
C LYS A 7 -21.68 0.14 -15.88
N THR A 8 -20.87 -0.74 -15.29
CA THR A 8 -21.31 -1.80 -14.36
C THR A 8 -21.18 -1.41 -12.89
N THR A 9 -20.32 -0.43 -12.59
CA THR A 9 -20.15 0.09 -11.22
C THR A 9 -21.25 1.12 -10.93
N ASP A 10 -21.92 0.98 -9.80
CA ASP A 10 -23.01 1.86 -9.41
C ASP A 10 -22.52 3.30 -9.13
N LYS A 11 -23.44 4.28 -9.28
CA LYS A 11 -23.09 5.69 -9.18
C LYS A 11 -22.64 6.13 -7.78
N GLU A 12 -23.13 5.47 -6.74
CA GLU A 12 -22.75 5.80 -5.36
C GLU A 12 -21.31 5.40 -5.12
N THR A 13 -20.93 4.18 -5.49
CA THR A 13 -19.55 3.71 -5.47
C THR A 13 -18.61 4.61 -6.27
N LEU A 14 -19.00 4.99 -7.51
CA LEU A 14 -18.20 5.92 -8.33
C LEU A 14 -18.01 7.29 -7.66
N ARG A 15 -19.05 7.83 -7.04
CA ARG A 15 -18.98 9.11 -6.30
C ARG A 15 -18.06 8.98 -5.07
N LYS A 16 -18.18 7.88 -4.32
CA LYS A 16 -17.29 7.59 -3.18
C LYS A 16 -15.84 7.52 -3.61
N TRP A 17 -15.53 6.80 -4.67
CA TRP A 17 -14.15 6.68 -5.19
C TRP A 17 -13.61 8.04 -5.65
N PHE A 18 -14.40 8.79 -6.41
CA PHE A 18 -14.02 10.13 -6.84
C PHE A 18 -13.78 11.07 -5.65
N TYR A 19 -14.65 11.03 -4.65
CA TYR A 19 -14.48 11.81 -3.41
C TYR A 19 -13.18 11.45 -2.69
N LEU A 20 -12.90 10.17 -2.48
CA LEU A 20 -11.68 9.71 -1.80
C LEU A 20 -10.41 10.14 -2.55
N MET A 21 -10.38 9.96 -3.87
CA MET A 21 -9.24 10.40 -4.69
C MET A 21 -9.06 11.93 -4.63
N THR A 22 -10.15 12.68 -4.69
CA THR A 22 -10.10 14.15 -4.60
C THR A 22 -9.64 14.62 -3.21
N LEU A 23 -10.16 14.02 -2.15
CA LEU A 23 -9.76 14.33 -0.78
C LEU A 23 -8.29 13.97 -0.53
N GLY A 24 -7.87 12.78 -0.92
CA GLY A 24 -6.48 12.35 -0.80
C GLY A 24 -5.54 13.28 -1.56
N ARG A 25 -5.92 13.68 -2.79
CA ARG A 25 -5.14 14.63 -3.58
C ARG A 25 -5.03 16.00 -2.91
N ALA A 26 -6.11 16.49 -2.31
CA ALA A 26 -6.10 17.77 -1.58
C ALA A 26 -5.15 17.72 -0.36
N ILE A 27 -5.09 16.59 0.35
CA ILE A 27 -4.13 16.39 1.46
C ILE A 27 -2.70 16.33 0.93
N ASP A 28 -2.46 15.54 -0.13
CA ASP A 28 -1.16 15.35 -0.77
C ASP A 28 -0.56 16.68 -1.25
N GLU A 29 -1.36 17.51 -1.89
CA GLU A 29 -0.96 18.84 -2.37
C GLU A 29 -0.74 19.85 -1.22
N LYS A 30 -1.41 19.67 -0.09
CA LYS A 30 -1.28 20.53 1.08
C LYS A 30 -0.04 20.23 1.92
N ALA A 31 0.39 18.99 1.99
CA ALA A 31 1.50 18.53 2.83
C ALA A 31 2.80 19.34 2.66
N PRO A 32 3.29 19.67 1.45
CA PRO A 32 4.48 20.50 1.27
C PRO A 32 4.40 21.87 1.94
N SER A 33 3.21 22.45 2.06
CA SER A 33 3.05 23.75 2.71
C SER A 33 3.33 23.70 4.21
N TYR A 34 3.03 22.57 4.87
CA TYR A 34 3.38 22.35 6.28
C TYR A 34 4.87 22.12 6.47
N LEU A 35 5.52 21.38 5.57
CA LEU A 35 6.96 21.17 5.56
C LEU A 35 7.71 22.51 5.44
N LEU A 36 7.35 23.34 4.46
CA LEU A 36 7.98 24.63 4.20
C LEU A 36 7.81 25.63 5.36
N GLN A 37 6.71 25.54 6.11
CA GLN A 37 6.43 26.41 7.26
C GLN A 37 6.96 25.86 8.57
N SER A 38 7.69 24.73 8.57
CA SER A 38 8.15 24.03 9.77
C SER A 38 7.02 23.69 10.77
N LEU A 39 5.84 23.39 10.25
CA LEU A 39 4.65 23.05 11.03
C LEU A 39 4.47 21.54 11.22
N GLY A 40 5.50 20.77 11.05
CA GLY A 40 5.47 19.31 10.97
C GLY A 40 5.60 18.83 9.52
N TRP A 41 5.14 17.60 9.25
CA TRP A 41 5.30 16.92 7.98
C TRP A 41 6.76 16.78 7.56
N SER A 42 7.54 16.16 8.43
CA SER A 42 9.00 16.04 8.30
C SER A 42 9.47 15.32 7.02
N TYR A 43 8.58 14.53 6.42
CA TYR A 43 8.81 13.80 5.17
C TYR A 43 7.52 13.73 4.38
N HIS A 44 7.59 14.01 3.08
CA HIS A 44 6.46 13.86 2.19
C HIS A 44 6.88 13.23 0.87
N ALA A 45 6.28 12.11 0.54
CA ALA A 45 6.39 11.45 -0.75
C ALA A 45 5.00 11.40 -1.39
N PRO A 46 4.72 12.22 -2.41
CA PRO A 46 3.40 12.27 -3.03
C PRO A 46 3.02 10.93 -3.63
N TYR A 47 1.76 10.55 -3.48
CA TYR A 47 1.23 9.34 -4.09
C TYR A 47 0.70 9.57 -5.51
N ALA A 48 0.69 10.81 -5.97
CA ALA A 48 0.19 11.20 -7.29
C ALA A 48 0.67 10.25 -8.40
N GLY A 49 -0.28 9.69 -9.15
CA GLY A 49 0.00 8.69 -10.20
C GLY A 49 -0.17 7.23 -9.75
N HIS A 50 -0.44 6.98 -8.46
CA HIS A 50 -0.79 5.67 -7.92
C HIS A 50 -2.26 5.59 -7.48
N ASP A 51 -3.08 6.53 -7.93
CA ASP A 51 -4.45 6.77 -7.47
C ASP A 51 -5.34 5.52 -7.58
N GLY A 52 -5.27 4.81 -8.71
CA GLY A 52 -6.10 3.62 -8.93
C GLY A 52 -5.73 2.45 -8.01
N ILE A 53 -4.46 2.11 -7.94
CA ILE A 53 -4.02 0.95 -7.13
C ILE A 53 -4.18 1.21 -5.64
N GLN A 54 -3.92 2.42 -5.16
CA GLN A 54 -4.07 2.74 -3.75
C GLN A 54 -5.54 2.79 -3.32
N LEU A 55 -6.41 3.35 -4.17
CA LEU A 55 -7.85 3.25 -3.94
C LEU A 55 -8.27 1.78 -3.86
N ALA A 56 -7.85 0.96 -4.81
CA ALA A 56 -8.23 -0.45 -4.90
C ALA A 56 -7.77 -1.25 -3.68
N MET A 57 -6.51 -1.09 -3.23
CA MET A 57 -6.01 -1.75 -2.02
C MET A 57 -6.90 -1.46 -0.81
N GLY A 58 -7.21 -0.18 -0.55
CA GLY A 58 -8.03 0.18 0.59
C GLY A 58 -9.51 -0.23 0.46
N GLN A 59 -10.04 -0.37 -0.78
CA GLN A 59 -11.43 -0.79 -0.99
C GLN A 59 -11.62 -2.32 -0.91
N VAL A 60 -10.59 -3.11 -1.18
CA VAL A 60 -10.66 -4.59 -1.03
C VAL A 60 -10.27 -5.05 0.38
N PHE A 61 -9.54 -4.24 1.10
CA PHE A 61 -9.10 -4.53 2.47
C PHE A 61 -10.31 -4.65 3.42
N ASP A 62 -10.42 -5.79 4.07
CA ASP A 62 -11.40 -6.05 5.14
C ASP A 62 -10.71 -5.96 6.50
N LYS A 63 -10.97 -4.86 7.21
CA LYS A 63 -10.37 -4.57 8.52
C LYS A 63 -10.70 -5.59 9.63
N ASP A 64 -11.70 -6.45 9.41
CA ASP A 64 -12.12 -7.45 10.40
C ASP A 64 -11.39 -8.79 10.20
N THR A 65 -10.76 -9.01 9.03
CA THR A 65 -10.12 -10.28 8.69
C THR A 65 -8.72 -10.15 8.10
N ASP A 66 -8.43 -9.03 7.43
CA ASP A 66 -7.16 -8.82 6.72
C ASP A 66 -6.15 -8.04 7.55
N PHE A 67 -4.89 -8.10 7.13
CA PHE A 67 -3.81 -7.27 7.67
C PHE A 67 -3.21 -6.41 6.55
N LEU A 68 -3.04 -5.11 6.81
CA LEU A 68 -2.50 -4.15 5.85
C LEU A 68 -1.16 -3.60 6.36
N PHE A 69 -0.14 -3.69 5.52
CA PHE A 69 1.21 -3.16 5.75
C PHE A 69 1.50 -2.04 4.75
N PRO A 70 1.00 -0.82 5.00
CA PRO A 70 1.12 0.29 4.06
C PRO A 70 2.51 0.94 4.17
N TYR A 71 3.16 1.23 3.04
CA TYR A 71 4.39 2.01 3.09
C TYR A 71 4.09 3.52 3.07
N TYR A 72 5.12 4.35 3.22
CA TYR A 72 5.00 5.80 3.39
C TYR A 72 4.25 6.55 2.26
N ARG A 73 4.10 5.96 1.08
CA ARG A 73 3.33 6.55 -0.03
C ARG A 73 1.84 6.20 -0.01
N ASP A 74 1.42 5.26 0.81
CA ASP A 74 0.07 4.67 0.80
C ASP A 74 -1.01 5.53 1.49
N MET A 75 -0.91 6.85 1.38
CA MET A 75 -1.87 7.75 2.00
C MET A 75 -3.30 7.52 1.47
N LEU A 76 -3.48 7.35 0.15
CA LEU A 76 -4.80 7.07 -0.39
C LEU A 76 -5.28 5.66 -0.05
N THR A 77 -4.37 4.69 0.13
CA THR A 77 -4.73 3.35 0.58
C THR A 77 -5.39 3.39 1.96
N VAL A 78 -4.75 4.02 2.94
CA VAL A 78 -5.30 4.09 4.31
C VAL A 78 -6.55 4.97 4.40
N LEU A 79 -6.62 6.05 3.60
CA LEU A 79 -7.83 6.87 3.47
C LEU A 79 -8.98 6.05 2.87
N SER A 80 -8.71 5.25 1.85
CA SER A 80 -9.66 4.37 1.18
C SER A 80 -10.12 3.21 2.07
N ALA A 81 -9.25 2.73 2.96
CA ALA A 81 -9.56 1.75 4.00
C ALA A 81 -10.44 2.34 5.13
N GLY A 82 -10.57 3.67 5.19
CA GLY A 82 -11.48 4.36 6.10
C GLY A 82 -10.81 5.24 7.16
N MET A 83 -9.48 5.38 7.18
CA MET A 83 -8.85 6.42 8.00
C MET A 83 -9.34 7.79 7.56
N THR A 84 -9.54 8.68 8.53
CA THR A 84 -10.02 10.04 8.26
C THR A 84 -8.91 10.97 7.80
N ALA A 85 -9.26 12.04 7.10
CA ALA A 85 -8.31 13.09 6.75
C ALA A 85 -7.65 13.71 8.00
N GLU A 86 -8.39 13.83 9.10
CA GLU A 86 -7.87 14.33 10.37
C GLU A 86 -6.78 13.41 10.93
N GLU A 87 -7.00 12.09 10.98
CA GLU A 87 -6.01 11.10 11.44
C GLU A 87 -4.73 11.19 10.61
N ILE A 88 -4.86 11.30 9.28
CA ILE A 88 -3.72 11.45 8.36
C ILE A 88 -2.95 12.75 8.61
N ILE A 89 -3.65 13.87 8.78
CA ILE A 89 -3.03 15.18 9.04
C ILE A 89 -2.34 15.19 10.40
N LEU A 90 -2.97 14.64 11.44
CA LEU A 90 -2.37 14.54 12.78
C LEU A 90 -1.06 13.75 12.77
N ASN A 91 -1.00 12.65 12.02
CA ASN A 91 0.25 11.93 11.77
C ASN A 91 1.26 12.81 11.01
N GLY A 92 0.83 13.44 9.93
CA GLY A 92 1.69 14.31 9.12
C GLY A 92 2.37 15.41 9.91
N ILE A 93 1.65 16.06 10.82
CA ILE A 93 2.14 17.16 11.67
C ILE A 93 2.62 16.71 13.05
N SER A 94 2.81 15.43 13.27
CA SER A 94 3.40 14.80 14.47
C SER A 94 2.73 15.25 15.78
N LYS A 95 1.40 15.24 15.83
CA LYS A 95 0.65 15.60 17.05
C LYS A 95 0.64 14.47 18.06
N ALA A 96 0.60 14.82 19.34
CA ALA A 96 0.46 13.85 20.44
C ALA A 96 -0.86 13.04 20.37
N THR A 97 -1.86 13.55 19.65
CA THR A 97 -3.15 12.90 19.40
C THR A 97 -3.16 12.04 18.13
N ASP A 98 -2.01 11.92 17.42
CA ASP A 98 -1.85 10.99 16.31
C ASP A 98 -2.05 9.55 16.77
N LEU A 99 -3.04 8.85 16.22
CA LEU A 99 -3.36 7.47 16.58
C LEU A 99 -2.27 6.47 16.17
N THR A 100 -1.48 6.80 15.15
CA THR A 100 -0.42 5.92 14.65
C THR A 100 0.71 5.76 15.69
N SER A 101 1.17 6.87 16.26
CA SER A 101 2.38 6.83 17.09
C SER A 101 2.40 7.86 18.23
N GLY A 102 1.36 8.67 18.38
CA GLY A 102 1.40 9.82 19.29
C GLY A 102 2.46 10.84 18.90
N GLY A 103 2.65 11.05 17.61
CA GLY A 103 3.61 12.00 17.04
C GLY A 103 5.08 11.55 17.09
N ARG A 104 5.37 10.28 17.41
CA ARG A 104 6.75 9.75 17.54
C ARG A 104 7.32 9.18 16.25
N HIS A 105 6.47 8.80 15.29
CA HIS A 105 6.89 8.28 14.00
C HIS A 105 7.04 9.39 12.96
N MET A 106 7.79 9.11 11.91
CA MET A 106 7.89 9.96 10.73
C MET A 106 6.52 10.11 10.06
N SER A 107 6.25 11.27 9.47
CA SER A 107 5.04 11.53 8.69
C SER A 107 4.82 10.47 7.62
N ASN A 108 3.57 10.18 7.30
CA ASN A 108 3.16 9.18 6.31
C ASN A 108 3.47 7.71 6.68
N HIS A 109 3.80 7.41 7.92
CA HIS A 109 3.90 6.04 8.42
C HIS A 109 2.64 5.73 9.22
N PHE A 110 1.65 5.19 8.52
CA PHE A 110 0.31 5.00 9.06
C PHE A 110 0.17 3.69 9.81
N SER A 111 -0.62 3.70 10.89
CA SER A 111 -1.06 2.48 11.55
C SER A 111 -2.37 2.72 12.29
N LYS A 112 -3.19 1.68 12.41
CA LYS A 112 -4.44 1.66 13.17
C LYS A 112 -4.69 0.24 13.64
N MET A 113 -4.18 -0.07 14.83
CA MET A 113 -4.10 -1.45 15.34
C MET A 113 -5.46 -2.14 15.43
N GLU A 114 -6.51 -1.42 15.80
CA GLU A 114 -7.88 -1.97 15.87
C GLU A 114 -8.48 -2.34 14.51
N TRP A 115 -7.80 -1.97 13.42
CA TRP A 115 -8.18 -2.32 12.04
C TRP A 115 -7.11 -3.17 11.35
N HIS A 116 -6.13 -3.69 12.09
CA HIS A 116 -5.01 -4.46 11.54
C HIS A 116 -4.24 -3.69 10.43
N ILE A 117 -4.19 -2.35 10.54
CA ILE A 117 -3.27 -1.53 9.75
C ILE A 117 -1.98 -1.43 10.56
N GLU A 118 -0.97 -2.17 10.11
CA GLU A 118 0.25 -2.40 10.86
C GLU A 118 1.26 -1.28 10.68
N ASN A 119 2.00 -0.99 11.73
CA ASN A 119 3.09 -0.03 11.67
C ASN A 119 4.28 -0.64 10.91
N VAL A 120 4.86 0.15 10.01
CA VAL A 120 5.98 -0.28 9.18
C VAL A 120 7.22 0.56 9.46
N SER A 121 8.39 -0.05 9.26
CA SER A 121 9.68 0.62 9.36
C SER A 121 9.93 1.50 8.13
N SER A 122 10.73 2.58 8.32
CA SER A 122 11.25 3.38 7.20
C SER A 122 12.34 2.66 6.39
N ALA A 123 12.93 1.59 6.92
CA ALA A 123 13.78 0.69 6.13
C ALA A 123 12.90 -0.03 5.10
N THR A 124 13.13 0.28 3.83
CA THR A 124 12.21 -0.08 2.73
C THR A 124 12.01 -1.59 2.63
N ALA A 125 10.75 -2.02 2.44
CA ALA A 125 10.31 -3.40 2.25
C ALA A 125 10.56 -4.39 3.40
N THR A 126 11.11 -3.98 4.56
CA THR A 126 11.25 -4.89 5.72
C THR A 126 9.92 -5.44 6.20
N HIS A 127 8.84 -4.70 6.00
CA HIS A 127 7.48 -5.10 6.36
C HIS A 127 6.92 -6.26 5.51
N ASP A 128 7.53 -6.60 4.38
CA ASP A 128 7.17 -7.79 3.61
C ASP A 128 7.43 -9.07 4.40
N LEU A 129 8.51 -9.13 5.18
CA LEU A 129 8.79 -10.24 6.10
C LEU A 129 7.74 -10.31 7.22
N HIS A 130 7.30 -9.16 7.74
CA HIS A 130 6.25 -9.09 8.75
C HIS A 130 4.92 -9.59 8.17
N ALA A 131 4.55 -9.14 6.96
CA ALA A 131 3.34 -9.58 6.27
C ALA A 131 3.34 -11.10 6.02
N ALA A 132 4.46 -11.65 5.55
CA ALA A 132 4.63 -13.10 5.39
C ALA A 132 4.53 -13.85 6.74
N GLY A 133 5.10 -13.28 7.80
CA GLY A 133 5.00 -13.82 9.16
C GLY A 133 3.57 -13.84 9.70
N VAL A 134 2.82 -12.74 9.50
CA VAL A 134 1.41 -12.66 9.87
C VAL A 134 0.57 -13.64 9.05
N ALA A 135 0.75 -13.69 7.74
CA ALA A 135 0.06 -14.64 6.88
C ALA A 135 0.30 -16.10 7.32
N ARG A 136 1.54 -16.43 7.74
CA ARG A 136 1.88 -17.73 8.30
C ARG A 136 1.15 -18.00 9.62
N ALA A 137 1.08 -17.00 10.51
CA ALA A 137 0.34 -17.11 11.76
C ALA A 137 -1.17 -17.31 11.50
N MET A 138 -1.75 -16.59 10.52
CA MET A 138 -3.14 -16.77 10.12
C MET A 138 -3.42 -18.22 9.72
N VAL A 139 -2.57 -18.83 8.88
CA VAL A 139 -2.69 -20.22 8.49
C VAL A 139 -2.57 -21.15 9.71
N TYR A 140 -1.58 -20.91 10.58
CA TYR A 140 -1.34 -21.73 11.78
C TYR A 140 -2.54 -21.72 12.74
N TYR A 141 -3.18 -20.55 12.92
CA TYR A 141 -4.33 -20.41 13.82
C TYR A 141 -5.68 -20.61 13.12
N GLY A 142 -5.70 -20.95 11.83
CA GLY A 142 -6.94 -21.17 11.06
C GLY A 142 -7.77 -19.89 10.88
N GLN A 143 -7.11 -18.72 10.88
CA GLN A 143 -7.76 -17.44 10.62
C GLN A 143 -7.99 -17.27 9.11
N LYS A 144 -9.07 -16.57 8.76
CA LYS A 144 -9.40 -16.18 7.38
C LYS A 144 -8.80 -14.79 7.09
N GLY A 145 -8.72 -14.45 5.81
CA GLY A 145 -8.23 -13.17 5.33
C GLY A 145 -6.89 -13.28 4.63
N VAL A 146 -6.32 -12.14 4.29
CA VAL A 146 -5.03 -12.01 3.60
C VAL A 146 -4.16 -10.92 4.27
N ALA A 147 -2.84 -11.05 4.14
CA ALA A 147 -1.94 -9.96 4.46
C ALA A 147 -1.63 -9.20 3.16
N ILE A 148 -1.89 -7.90 3.13
CA ILE A 148 -1.59 -7.01 1.99
C ILE A 148 -0.40 -6.15 2.38
N THR A 149 0.67 -6.23 1.61
CA THR A 149 1.86 -5.40 1.79
C THR A 149 2.19 -4.65 0.52
N SER A 150 2.72 -3.44 0.63
CA SER A 150 3.04 -2.62 -0.54
C SER A 150 4.36 -1.88 -0.38
N HIS A 151 5.03 -1.65 -1.50
CA HIS A 151 6.25 -0.85 -1.56
C HIS A 151 6.52 -0.36 -2.99
N GLY A 152 7.52 0.53 -3.15
CA GLY A 152 7.97 0.98 -4.46
C GLY A 152 8.82 -0.08 -5.18
N GLU A 153 8.95 0.05 -6.49
CA GLU A 153 9.71 -0.89 -7.32
C GLU A 153 11.19 -0.98 -6.93
N SER A 154 11.76 0.11 -6.42
CA SER A 154 13.15 0.12 -5.97
C SER A 154 13.39 -0.77 -4.76
N ALA A 155 12.44 -0.76 -3.83
CA ALA A 155 12.48 -1.60 -2.64
C ALA A 155 12.39 -3.10 -2.98
N ALA A 156 11.82 -3.46 -4.13
CA ALA A 156 11.78 -4.84 -4.61
C ALA A 156 13.16 -5.48 -4.86
N SER A 157 14.23 -4.68 -4.87
CA SER A 157 15.62 -5.18 -4.96
C SER A 157 16.24 -5.52 -3.60
N GLU A 158 15.56 -5.21 -2.50
CA GLU A 158 16.02 -5.58 -1.16
C GLU A 158 15.92 -7.10 -0.93
N GLY A 159 16.90 -7.67 -0.23
CA GLY A 159 16.92 -9.09 0.09
C GLY A 159 15.67 -9.57 0.83
N TYR A 160 15.12 -8.72 1.69
CA TYR A 160 13.89 -8.98 2.46
C TYR A 160 12.70 -9.39 1.58
N VAL A 161 12.55 -8.75 0.42
CA VAL A 161 11.46 -9.05 -0.53
C VAL A 161 11.61 -10.44 -1.11
N TYR A 162 12.84 -10.81 -1.52
CA TYR A 162 13.13 -12.16 -2.02
C TYR A 162 12.91 -13.23 -0.95
N GLU A 163 13.31 -12.97 0.28
CA GLU A 163 13.12 -13.89 1.41
C GLU A 163 11.63 -14.04 1.73
N ALA A 164 10.88 -12.93 1.81
CA ALA A 164 9.44 -12.94 2.07
C ALA A 164 8.67 -13.70 1.00
N ILE A 165 8.93 -13.40 -0.29
CA ILE A 165 8.27 -14.07 -1.41
C ILE A 165 8.64 -15.56 -1.47
N ASN A 166 9.91 -15.90 -1.24
CA ASN A 166 10.34 -17.30 -1.21
C ASN A 166 9.62 -18.08 -0.11
N GLY A 167 9.55 -17.54 1.11
CA GLY A 167 8.84 -18.16 2.23
C GLY A 167 7.34 -18.29 1.95
N ALA A 168 6.71 -17.19 1.50
CA ALA A 168 5.29 -17.17 1.18
C ALA A 168 4.92 -18.15 0.06
N SER A 169 5.73 -18.20 -1.00
CA SER A 169 5.56 -19.12 -2.13
C SER A 169 5.71 -20.58 -1.71
N ASN A 170 6.73 -20.88 -0.89
CA ASN A 170 6.98 -22.23 -0.41
C ASN A 170 5.83 -22.78 0.46
N GLU A 171 5.32 -21.95 1.37
CA GLU A 171 4.26 -22.33 2.31
C GLU A 171 2.84 -22.02 1.78
N ARG A 172 2.70 -21.42 0.60
CA ARG A 172 1.41 -20.99 -0.01
C ARG A 172 0.61 -20.08 0.93
N LEU A 173 1.30 -19.09 1.47
CA LEU A 173 0.69 -18.17 2.42
C LEU A 173 -0.29 -17.19 1.73
N PRO A 174 -1.39 -16.79 2.40
CA PRO A 174 -2.33 -15.80 1.91
C PRO A 174 -1.75 -14.38 2.05
N VAL A 175 -0.85 -14.02 1.16
CA VAL A 175 -0.21 -12.69 1.15
C VAL A 175 -0.19 -12.11 -0.26
N ILE A 176 -0.48 -10.81 -0.34
CA ILE A 176 -0.45 -10.02 -1.58
C ILE A 176 0.67 -9.00 -1.48
N PHE A 177 1.67 -9.10 -2.34
CA PHE A 177 2.76 -8.13 -2.47
C PHE A 177 2.44 -7.14 -3.60
N VAL A 178 2.26 -5.87 -3.30
CA VAL A 178 1.90 -4.83 -4.27
C VAL A 178 3.10 -3.95 -4.58
N PHE A 179 3.64 -4.05 -5.79
CA PHE A 179 4.75 -3.23 -6.27
C PHE A 179 4.22 -2.00 -7.01
N GLN A 180 4.39 -0.83 -6.41
CA GLN A 180 3.97 0.44 -6.99
C GLN A 180 5.12 1.04 -7.81
N ASP A 181 5.12 0.73 -9.11
CA ASP A 181 6.20 1.08 -10.04
C ASP A 181 6.03 2.50 -10.59
N ASN A 182 6.84 3.43 -10.12
CA ASN A 182 6.92 4.81 -10.63
C ASN A 182 8.14 5.04 -11.56
N GLY A 183 8.98 4.03 -11.76
CA GLY A 183 10.12 4.06 -12.65
C GLY A 183 11.42 4.60 -12.06
N TYR A 184 11.42 5.05 -10.80
CA TYR A 184 12.57 5.66 -10.15
C TYR A 184 12.69 5.29 -8.67
N GLY A 185 13.90 4.97 -8.21
CA GLY A 185 14.29 4.96 -6.82
C GLY A 185 15.08 6.21 -6.48
N ILE A 186 14.43 7.22 -5.88
CA ILE A 186 14.99 8.57 -5.67
C ILE A 186 15.42 9.16 -7.02
N SER A 187 16.71 9.10 -7.37
CA SER A 187 17.28 9.58 -8.64
C SER A 187 17.72 8.46 -9.59
N VAL A 188 17.62 7.19 -9.19
CA VAL A 188 18.06 6.05 -9.98
C VAL A 188 16.91 5.53 -10.84
N PRO A 189 17.03 5.57 -12.17
CA PRO A 189 16.04 4.98 -13.06
C PRO A 189 15.93 3.47 -12.85
N LYS A 190 14.73 2.93 -12.93
CA LYS A 190 14.46 1.49 -12.78
C LYS A 190 15.35 0.60 -13.65
N LYS A 191 15.63 1.01 -14.89
CA LYS A 191 16.50 0.27 -15.84
C LYS A 191 17.92 0.03 -15.34
N ASP A 192 18.40 0.88 -14.42
CA ASP A 192 19.74 0.78 -13.86
C ASP A 192 19.75 -0.01 -12.53
N GLN A 193 18.57 -0.36 -12.04
CA GLN A 193 18.37 -1.01 -10.75
C GLN A 193 17.91 -2.47 -10.86
N THR A 194 17.06 -2.80 -11.83
CA THR A 194 16.47 -4.15 -11.95
C THR A 194 16.62 -4.74 -13.34
N ALA A 195 16.82 -6.06 -13.40
CA ALA A 195 17.05 -6.77 -14.66
C ALA A 195 15.81 -6.80 -15.55
N ASN A 196 14.62 -6.96 -14.97
CA ASN A 196 13.37 -7.04 -15.73
C ASN A 196 12.68 -5.69 -15.83
N ARG A 197 12.12 -5.38 -17.02
CA ARG A 197 11.38 -4.16 -17.26
C ARG A 197 10.17 -4.00 -16.31
N LYS A 198 9.50 -5.11 -16.01
CA LYS A 198 8.44 -5.20 -14.99
C LYS A 198 9.04 -5.89 -13.78
N VAL A 199 9.08 -5.20 -12.66
CA VAL A 199 9.80 -5.65 -11.45
C VAL A 199 9.27 -6.99 -10.94
N ALA A 200 7.95 -7.20 -10.97
CA ALA A 200 7.34 -8.46 -10.52
C ALA A 200 7.82 -9.68 -11.34
N ASP A 201 8.23 -9.48 -12.59
CA ASP A 201 8.72 -10.58 -13.43
C ASP A 201 10.06 -11.17 -12.94
N ASN A 202 10.78 -10.47 -12.04
CA ASN A 202 11.95 -11.03 -11.34
C ASN A 202 11.60 -12.26 -10.50
N PHE A 203 10.34 -12.38 -10.10
CA PHE A 203 9.83 -13.46 -9.22
C PHE A 203 9.10 -14.56 -10.00
N SER A 204 9.04 -14.50 -11.33
CA SER A 204 8.29 -15.45 -12.17
C SER A 204 8.73 -16.91 -12.05
N GLY A 205 9.94 -17.17 -11.53
CA GLY A 205 10.45 -18.52 -11.29
C GLY A 205 9.97 -19.17 -9.98
N PHE A 206 9.33 -18.42 -9.08
CA PHE A 206 8.81 -18.98 -7.84
C PHE A 206 7.54 -19.79 -8.07
N LYS A 207 7.47 -21.00 -7.46
CA LYS A 207 6.27 -21.85 -7.51
C LYS A 207 5.16 -21.26 -6.64
N ASN A 208 3.91 -21.56 -6.96
CA ASN A 208 2.73 -21.12 -6.20
C ASN A 208 2.59 -19.58 -6.09
N LEU A 209 3.29 -18.86 -6.93
CA LEU A 209 3.19 -17.40 -7.03
C LEU A 209 2.40 -17.05 -8.29
N ARG A 210 1.40 -16.18 -8.13
CA ARG A 210 0.66 -15.58 -9.24
C ARG A 210 1.09 -14.13 -9.41
N ILE A 211 1.44 -13.74 -10.63
CA ILE A 211 1.78 -12.36 -10.97
C ILE A 211 0.62 -11.74 -11.75
N ILE A 212 0.15 -10.60 -11.28
CA ILE A 212 -0.90 -9.80 -11.92
C ILE A 212 -0.31 -8.43 -12.22
N HIS A 213 -0.46 -7.97 -13.45
CA HIS A 213 -0.06 -6.63 -13.86
C HIS A 213 -1.30 -5.77 -14.11
N CYS A 214 -1.31 -4.56 -13.61
CA CYS A 214 -2.35 -3.59 -13.89
C CYS A 214 -1.79 -2.17 -14.10
N ASN A 215 -2.60 -1.32 -14.70
CA ASN A 215 -2.32 0.12 -14.75
C ASN A 215 -2.76 0.76 -13.43
N GLY A 216 -1.81 1.01 -12.52
CA GLY A 216 -2.08 1.61 -11.21
C GLY A 216 -2.69 3.01 -11.22
N LYS A 217 -2.78 3.67 -12.39
CA LYS A 217 -3.49 4.94 -12.59
C LYS A 217 -4.99 4.73 -12.92
N ASP A 218 -5.34 3.56 -13.46
CA ASP A 218 -6.71 3.22 -13.83
C ASP A 218 -7.42 2.53 -12.67
N VAL A 219 -8.47 3.16 -12.17
CA VAL A 219 -9.25 2.66 -11.03
C VAL A 219 -9.88 1.30 -11.32
N PHE A 220 -10.44 1.13 -12.52
CA PHE A 220 -11.14 -0.11 -12.87
C PHE A 220 -10.17 -1.26 -13.09
N ASP A 221 -9.04 -1.02 -13.76
CA ASP A 221 -8.00 -2.02 -13.95
C ASP A 221 -7.41 -2.45 -12.60
N SER A 222 -7.12 -1.48 -11.73
CA SER A 222 -6.62 -1.73 -10.37
C SER A 222 -7.63 -2.48 -9.50
N MET A 223 -8.92 -2.11 -9.52
CA MET A 223 -9.98 -2.81 -8.77
C MET A 223 -10.14 -4.24 -9.25
N ASN A 224 -10.08 -4.47 -10.56
CA ASN A 224 -10.16 -5.83 -11.11
C ASN A 224 -8.94 -6.66 -10.69
N ALA A 225 -7.74 -6.10 -10.76
CA ALA A 225 -6.51 -6.79 -10.37
C ALA A 225 -6.50 -7.15 -8.88
N MET A 226 -6.84 -6.21 -8.00
CA MET A 226 -6.88 -6.45 -6.54
C MET A 226 -8.00 -7.42 -6.13
N THR A 227 -9.13 -7.41 -6.85
CA THR A 227 -10.22 -8.37 -6.59
C THR A 227 -9.88 -9.79 -7.08
N GLU A 228 -8.99 -9.88 -8.09
CA GLU A 228 -8.50 -11.15 -8.63
C GLU A 228 -7.42 -11.78 -7.74
N ALA A 229 -6.61 -10.94 -7.10
CA ALA A 229 -5.52 -11.34 -6.21
C ALA A 229 -6.06 -11.94 -4.91
#